data_bedea050f189c192057eedc91edb8656
#
_entry.id   bedea050f189c192057eedc91edb8656
#
_cell.length_a   1.000
_cell.length_b   1.000
_cell.length_c   1.000
_cell.angle_alpha   90.00
_cell.angle_beta   90.00
_cell.angle_gamma   90.00
#
_symmetry.space_group_name_H-M   'P 1'
#
loop_
_entity.id
_entity.type
_entity.pdbx_description
1 polymer ?
#
loop_
_entity_poly.entity_id
_entity_poly.type
_entity_poly.pdbx_seq_one_letter_code
_entity_poly.pdbx_strand_id
1 'polypeptide(L)'
;AKENLDKGWTHFKMKVGQDIERDIHRCKLIRSIIGNDKKLMVDSNQIWSVNETIQYIDRLKKFDIMFYEEPTNPDDILGFKKIKDAHPDVKLATGEMIQNAVMFKQFIENKSLDYCQIDSCRIASINEILPVLLIASKFDIPVIPHAGGVGLCEYVQHLNLINKFIITKNSLSLSEYAESCSEHFENPAIINNGGYVTPTYPGYSVKIKDSSIKEFDYNNGTYWN
;
A
#
# COMPACT_ATOMS: atom_id res chain seq x y z
N ALA A 1 13.93 -6.67 -8.19
CA ALA A 1 13.05 -6.36 -9.33
C ALA A 1 13.10 -7.47 -10.39
N LYS A 2 14.29 -7.84 -10.88
CA LYS A 2 14.41 -8.89 -11.91
C LYS A 2 13.75 -10.22 -11.49
N GLU A 3 14.12 -10.72 -10.32
CA GLU A 3 13.52 -11.93 -9.75
C GLU A 3 11.99 -11.83 -9.63
N ASN A 4 11.46 -10.67 -9.26
CA ASN A 4 10.02 -10.46 -9.13
C ASN A 4 9.33 -10.40 -10.52
N LEU A 5 10.00 -9.87 -11.54
CA LEU A 5 9.49 -9.97 -12.93
C LEU A 5 9.32 -11.42 -13.35
N ASP A 6 10.32 -12.24 -13.07
CA ASP A 6 10.31 -13.68 -13.41
C ASP A 6 9.19 -14.44 -12.67
N LYS A 7 8.77 -13.93 -11.48
CA LYS A 7 7.62 -14.40 -10.68
C LYS A 7 6.26 -13.83 -11.15
N GLY A 8 6.22 -13.06 -12.24
CA GLY A 8 4.98 -12.54 -12.84
C GLY A 8 4.49 -11.20 -12.25
N TRP A 9 5.26 -10.54 -11.39
CA TRP A 9 4.87 -9.23 -10.84
C TRP A 9 4.80 -8.16 -11.94
N THR A 10 3.78 -7.31 -11.87
CA THR A 10 3.51 -6.24 -12.84
C THR A 10 3.57 -4.84 -12.25
N HIS A 11 3.54 -4.73 -10.92
CA HIS A 11 3.55 -3.47 -10.18
C HIS A 11 4.70 -3.49 -9.18
N PHE A 12 5.49 -2.42 -9.16
CA PHE A 12 6.72 -2.33 -8.36
C PHE A 12 6.71 -1.02 -7.57
N LYS A 13 6.83 -1.09 -6.25
CA LYS A 13 6.95 0.07 -5.38
C LYS A 13 8.38 0.21 -4.87
N MET A 14 8.93 1.41 -4.90
CA MET A 14 10.29 1.71 -4.48
C MET A 14 10.27 2.83 -3.44
N LYS A 15 10.96 2.63 -2.32
CA LYS A 15 11.18 3.68 -1.32
C LYS A 15 12.11 4.77 -1.87
N VAL A 16 11.72 6.02 -1.65
CA VAL A 16 12.45 7.24 -2.04
C VAL A 16 12.51 8.22 -0.85
N GLY A 17 13.21 9.34 -1.01
CA GLY A 17 13.08 10.45 -0.09
C GLY A 17 14.36 10.87 0.63
N GLN A 18 15.43 10.08 0.60
CA GLN A 18 16.68 10.42 1.27
C GLN A 18 17.55 11.39 0.45
N ASP A 19 17.67 11.15 -0.85
CA ASP A 19 18.49 11.95 -1.77
C ASP A 19 17.90 11.88 -3.17
N ILE A 20 17.55 13.02 -3.76
CA ILE A 20 16.85 13.08 -5.03
C ILE A 20 17.68 12.56 -6.21
N GLU A 21 18.99 12.79 -6.22
CA GLU A 21 19.86 12.31 -7.31
C GLU A 21 20.00 10.79 -7.26
N ARG A 22 20.13 10.25 -6.06
CA ARG A 22 20.12 8.80 -5.82
C ARG A 22 18.77 8.19 -6.21
N ASP A 23 17.65 8.83 -5.87
CA ASP A 23 16.32 8.37 -6.21
C ASP A 23 16.07 8.40 -7.72
N ILE A 24 16.52 9.43 -8.42
CA ILE A 24 16.52 9.50 -9.90
C ILE A 24 17.33 8.34 -10.50
N HIS A 25 18.53 8.10 -9.98
CA HIS A 25 19.36 6.97 -10.44
C HIS A 25 18.64 5.62 -10.23
N ARG A 26 18.04 5.41 -9.06
CA ARG A 26 17.30 4.18 -8.73
C ARG A 26 16.05 4.01 -9.59
N CYS A 27 15.27 5.08 -9.82
CA CYS A 27 14.13 5.07 -10.74
C CYS A 27 14.57 4.68 -12.16
N LYS A 28 15.67 5.25 -12.65
CA LYS A 28 16.25 4.89 -13.95
C LYS A 28 16.63 3.41 -14.02
N LEU A 29 17.29 2.91 -12.96
CA LEU A 29 17.70 1.51 -12.88
C LEU A 29 16.48 0.57 -12.84
N ILE A 30 15.50 0.84 -11.98
CA ILE A 30 14.29 0.03 -11.89
C ILE A 30 13.56 0.03 -13.24
N ARG A 31 13.36 1.20 -13.84
CA ARG A 31 12.68 1.33 -15.14
C ARG A 31 13.41 0.57 -16.26
N SER A 32 14.75 0.55 -16.25
CA SER A 32 15.53 -0.23 -17.21
C SER A 32 15.36 -1.76 -17.05
N ILE A 33 14.98 -2.21 -15.85
CA ILE A 33 14.74 -3.62 -15.55
C ILE A 33 13.29 -4.01 -15.89
N ILE A 34 12.31 -3.21 -15.44
CA ILE A 34 10.89 -3.56 -15.56
C ILE A 34 10.26 -3.16 -16.89
N GLY A 35 10.95 -2.34 -17.70
CA GLY A 35 10.41 -1.81 -18.96
C GLY A 35 9.34 -0.73 -18.73
N ASN A 36 8.64 -0.32 -19.78
CA ASN A 36 7.60 0.71 -19.73
C ASN A 36 6.18 0.14 -19.57
N ASP A 37 6.00 -1.14 -19.79
CA ASP A 37 4.71 -1.84 -19.69
C ASP A 37 4.32 -2.15 -18.24
N LYS A 38 5.28 -2.23 -17.33
CA LYS A 38 5.05 -2.45 -15.91
C LYS A 38 4.87 -1.14 -15.16
N LYS A 39 4.14 -1.18 -14.04
CA LYS A 39 3.86 0.00 -13.22
C LYS A 39 4.94 0.19 -12.16
N LEU A 40 5.41 1.44 -12.04
CA LEU A 40 6.34 1.85 -10.99
C LEU A 40 5.63 2.84 -10.07
N MET A 41 5.68 2.61 -8.77
CA MET A 41 5.24 3.49 -7.71
C MET A 41 6.42 3.91 -6.85
N VAL A 42 6.33 5.07 -6.23
CA VAL A 42 7.33 5.54 -5.28
C VAL A 42 6.67 5.90 -3.96
N ASP A 43 7.37 5.61 -2.88
CA ASP A 43 6.90 5.84 -1.53
C ASP A 43 8.00 6.58 -0.74
N SER A 44 7.68 7.77 -0.27
CA SER A 44 8.60 8.63 0.49
C SER A 44 8.37 8.57 2.00
N ASN A 45 7.40 7.82 2.49
CA ASN A 45 7.11 7.68 3.92
C ASN A 45 7.16 9.04 4.66
N GLN A 46 6.46 10.04 4.14
CA GLN A 46 6.21 11.34 4.78
C GLN A 46 7.43 12.26 4.92
N ILE A 47 8.56 11.92 4.29
CA ILE A 47 9.83 12.61 4.57
C ILE A 47 9.91 14.01 3.95
N TRP A 48 9.15 14.28 2.87
CA TRP A 48 9.21 15.57 2.19
C TRP A 48 8.24 16.59 2.77
N SER A 49 8.63 17.85 2.75
CA SER A 49 7.69 18.95 2.88
C SER A 49 6.83 19.06 1.59
N VAL A 50 5.72 19.78 1.67
CA VAL A 50 4.84 20.06 0.51
C VAL A 50 5.63 20.68 -0.64
N ASN A 51 6.52 21.65 -0.36
CA ASN A 51 7.30 22.32 -1.38
C ASN A 51 8.36 21.42 -2.02
N GLU A 52 9.04 20.58 -1.23
CA GLU A 52 9.98 19.57 -1.74
C GLU A 52 9.24 18.55 -2.60
N THR A 53 8.07 18.09 -2.17
CA THR A 53 7.23 17.17 -2.96
C THR A 53 6.96 17.73 -4.36
N ILE A 54 6.52 18.99 -4.44
CA ILE A 54 6.24 19.66 -5.72
C ILE A 54 7.50 19.66 -6.61
N GLN A 55 8.65 20.03 -6.07
CA GLN A 55 9.92 20.05 -6.82
C GLN A 55 10.39 18.65 -7.23
N TYR A 56 10.22 17.66 -6.35
CA TYR A 56 10.70 16.29 -6.61
C TYR A 56 9.82 15.55 -7.61
N ILE A 57 8.51 15.81 -7.60
CA ILE A 57 7.61 15.32 -8.64
C ILE A 57 8.08 15.77 -10.03
N ASP A 58 8.46 17.05 -10.22
CA ASP A 58 8.99 17.56 -11.49
C ASP A 58 10.20 16.75 -11.98
N ARG A 59 11.02 16.29 -11.09
CA ARG A 59 12.22 15.52 -11.41
C ARG A 59 11.95 14.04 -11.65
N LEU A 60 10.92 13.47 -11.00
CA LEU A 60 10.61 12.05 -11.04
C LEU A 60 9.53 11.69 -12.08
N LYS A 61 8.63 12.61 -12.47
CA LYS A 61 7.50 12.32 -13.38
C LYS A 61 7.92 11.73 -14.73
N LYS A 62 9.14 12.00 -15.21
CA LYS A 62 9.71 11.41 -16.44
C LYS A 62 9.85 9.89 -16.41
N PHE A 63 9.72 9.26 -15.23
CA PHE A 63 9.80 7.81 -15.06
C PHE A 63 8.44 7.12 -15.12
N ASP A 64 7.37 7.79 -15.55
CA ASP A 64 6.01 7.26 -15.62
C ASP A 64 5.57 6.62 -14.29
N ILE A 65 5.61 7.41 -13.22
CA ILE A 65 5.23 6.97 -11.88
C ILE A 65 3.71 6.85 -11.79
N MET A 66 3.20 5.67 -11.44
CA MET A 66 1.77 5.39 -11.30
C MET A 66 1.14 6.22 -10.18
N PHE A 67 1.80 6.30 -9.04
CA PHE A 67 1.45 7.20 -7.94
C PHE A 67 2.63 7.47 -7.01
N TYR A 68 2.54 8.59 -6.29
CA TYR A 68 3.44 8.98 -5.22
C TYR A 68 2.74 8.72 -3.88
N GLU A 69 3.30 7.80 -3.08
CA GLU A 69 2.78 7.37 -1.80
C GLU A 69 3.38 8.21 -0.68
N GLU A 70 2.51 8.66 0.23
CA GLU A 70 2.85 9.46 1.41
C GLU A 70 3.95 10.53 1.16
N PRO A 71 3.75 11.42 0.18
CA PRO A 71 4.79 12.37 -0.17
C PRO A 71 5.08 13.39 0.94
N THR A 72 4.12 13.67 1.81
CA THR A 72 4.25 14.60 2.94
C THR A 72 3.49 14.06 4.16
N ASN A 73 3.44 14.86 5.24
CA ASN A 73 2.76 14.47 6.48
C ASN A 73 1.33 13.96 6.21
N PRO A 74 0.97 12.74 6.66
CA PRO A 74 -0.31 12.11 6.37
C PRO A 74 -1.53 12.82 6.99
N ASP A 75 -1.33 13.71 7.95
CA ASP A 75 -2.41 14.51 8.56
C ASP A 75 -2.62 15.86 7.82
N ASP A 76 -1.74 16.21 6.87
CA ASP A 76 -1.81 17.47 6.13
C ASP A 76 -2.65 17.37 4.85
N ILE A 77 -3.98 17.26 5.02
CA ILE A 77 -4.95 17.18 3.91
C ILE A 77 -4.79 18.37 2.94
N LEU A 78 -4.56 19.57 3.46
CA LEU A 78 -4.40 20.77 2.65
C LEU A 78 -3.06 20.77 1.90
N GLY A 79 -2.01 20.20 2.51
CA GLY A 79 -0.72 19.98 1.84
C GLY A 79 -0.85 19.03 0.66
N PHE A 80 -1.53 17.90 0.83
CA PHE A 80 -1.85 16.99 -0.27
C PHE A 80 -2.65 17.71 -1.38
N LYS A 81 -3.64 18.51 -0.99
CA LYS A 81 -4.40 19.32 -1.97
C LYS A 81 -3.50 20.28 -2.75
N LYS A 82 -2.60 20.98 -2.06
CA LYS A 82 -1.66 21.91 -2.69
C LYS A 82 -0.72 21.20 -3.69
N ILE A 83 -0.28 19.99 -3.36
CA ILE A 83 0.52 19.16 -4.27
C ILE A 83 -0.32 18.80 -5.52
N LYS A 84 -1.57 18.35 -5.33
CA LYS A 84 -2.49 18.04 -6.44
C LYS A 84 -2.78 19.25 -7.32
N ASP A 85 -2.92 20.45 -6.75
CA ASP A 85 -3.17 21.68 -7.52
C ASP A 85 -1.94 22.09 -8.35
N ALA A 86 -0.73 21.85 -7.84
CA ALA A 86 0.51 22.07 -8.57
C ALA A 86 0.75 21.01 -9.66
N HIS A 87 0.30 19.78 -9.46
CA HIS A 87 0.48 18.64 -10.37
C HIS A 87 -0.84 17.89 -10.59
N PRO A 88 -1.83 18.45 -11.31
CA PRO A 88 -3.16 17.86 -11.44
C PRO A 88 -3.17 16.52 -12.19
N ASP A 89 -2.18 16.25 -13.01
CA ASP A 89 -1.96 15.02 -13.78
C ASP A 89 -1.30 13.89 -12.98
N VAL A 90 -0.68 14.23 -11.84
CA VAL A 90 0.01 13.26 -10.97
C VAL A 90 -0.98 12.63 -10.00
N LYS A 91 -0.77 11.35 -9.72
CA LYS A 91 -1.58 10.58 -8.77
C LYS A 91 -0.90 10.47 -7.41
N LEU A 92 -1.66 10.75 -6.35
CA LEU A 92 -1.21 10.61 -4.96
C LEU A 92 -1.91 9.44 -4.28
N ALA A 93 -1.16 8.72 -3.47
CA ALA A 93 -1.65 7.63 -2.63
C ALA A 93 -1.33 7.93 -1.16
N THR A 94 -2.26 7.65 -0.28
CA THR A 94 -2.06 7.71 1.18
C THR A 94 -3.15 6.93 1.90
N GLY A 95 -2.92 6.67 3.18
CA GLY A 95 -3.94 6.06 4.03
C GLY A 95 -3.41 5.07 5.06
N GLU A 96 -2.17 4.58 4.94
CA GLU A 96 -1.59 3.65 5.92
C GLU A 96 -1.51 4.24 7.33
N MET A 97 -1.43 5.56 7.44
CA MET A 97 -1.39 6.28 8.71
C MET A 97 -2.74 6.89 9.11
N ILE A 98 -3.74 6.86 8.24
CA ILE A 98 -5.06 7.45 8.51
C ILE A 98 -5.86 6.52 9.41
N GLN A 99 -6.44 7.08 10.50
CA GLN A 99 -6.94 6.30 11.62
C GLN A 99 -8.46 6.07 11.62
N ASN A 100 -9.23 6.82 10.81
CA ASN A 100 -10.70 6.74 10.84
C ASN A 100 -11.36 7.19 9.54
N ALA A 101 -12.63 6.79 9.36
CA ALA A 101 -13.41 7.07 8.16
C ALA A 101 -13.64 8.56 7.90
N VAL A 102 -13.67 9.41 8.94
CA VAL A 102 -13.85 10.86 8.79
C VAL A 102 -12.66 11.49 8.09
N MET A 103 -11.44 11.09 8.46
CA MET A 103 -10.23 11.56 7.79
C MET A 103 -10.19 11.11 6.34
N PHE A 104 -10.46 9.84 6.04
CA PHE A 104 -10.56 9.36 4.65
C PHE A 104 -11.59 10.14 3.85
N LYS A 105 -12.78 10.39 4.43
CA LYS A 105 -13.82 11.20 3.78
C LYS A 105 -13.28 12.58 3.42
N GLN A 106 -12.56 13.25 4.32
CA GLN A 106 -12.01 14.58 4.08
C GLN A 106 -10.96 14.59 2.96
N PHE A 107 -10.07 13.61 2.93
CA PHE A 107 -9.10 13.46 1.83
C PHE A 107 -9.80 13.27 0.49
N ILE A 108 -10.81 12.43 0.44
CA ILE A 108 -11.56 12.11 -0.79
C ILE A 108 -12.38 13.30 -1.26
N GLU A 109 -13.18 13.93 -0.37
CA GLU A 109 -14.01 15.09 -0.72
C GLU A 109 -13.18 16.30 -1.14
N ASN A 110 -12.02 16.49 -0.52
CA ASN A 110 -11.07 17.55 -0.88
C ASN A 110 -10.25 17.22 -2.14
N LYS A 111 -10.41 16.05 -2.74
CA LYS A 111 -9.64 15.59 -3.91
C LYS A 111 -8.13 15.62 -3.66
N SER A 112 -7.72 15.23 -2.46
CA SER A 112 -6.33 15.23 -2.00
C SER A 112 -5.61 13.89 -2.22
N LEU A 113 -6.34 12.82 -2.59
CA LEU A 113 -5.78 11.52 -2.95
C LEU A 113 -6.46 10.95 -4.20
N ASP A 114 -5.76 10.07 -4.89
CA ASP A 114 -6.25 9.31 -6.05
C ASP A 114 -6.33 7.81 -5.77
N TYR A 115 -5.55 7.32 -4.80
CA TYR A 115 -5.56 5.94 -4.34
C TYR A 115 -5.65 5.92 -2.82
N CYS A 116 -6.60 5.15 -2.29
CA CYS A 116 -6.85 5.00 -0.87
C CYS A 116 -6.12 3.75 -0.35
N GLN A 117 -5.21 3.91 0.62
CA GLN A 117 -4.39 2.82 1.17
C GLN A 117 -4.76 2.56 2.62
N ILE A 118 -5.87 1.85 2.85
CA ILE A 118 -6.25 1.46 4.21
C ILE A 118 -5.21 0.54 4.85
N ASP A 119 -4.97 0.72 6.14
CA ASP A 119 -4.20 -0.22 6.96
C ASP A 119 -5.07 -0.78 8.08
N SER A 120 -5.17 -2.10 8.15
CA SER A 120 -6.05 -2.78 9.10
C SER A 120 -5.54 -2.78 10.54
N CYS A 121 -4.31 -2.33 10.78
CA CYS A 121 -3.78 -2.09 12.13
C CYS A 121 -3.97 -0.64 12.59
N ARG A 122 -4.17 0.29 11.66
CA ARG A 122 -4.42 1.71 11.97
C ARG A 122 -5.89 2.01 12.16
N ILE A 123 -6.75 1.41 11.34
CA ILE A 123 -8.20 1.56 11.47
C ILE A 123 -8.71 0.55 12.49
N ALA A 124 -9.52 1.02 13.44
CA ALA A 124 -9.86 0.30 14.66
C ALA A 124 -10.57 -1.05 14.46
N SER A 125 -11.23 -1.31 13.33
CA SER A 125 -11.92 -2.58 13.06
C SER A 125 -12.54 -2.62 11.67
N ILE A 126 -13.09 -3.79 11.31
CA ILE A 126 -13.89 -3.96 10.08
C ILE A 126 -15.08 -2.98 10.03
N ASN A 127 -15.65 -2.62 11.18
CA ASN A 127 -16.75 -1.66 11.27
C ASN A 127 -16.34 -0.25 10.84
N GLU A 128 -15.08 0.10 10.95
CA GLU A 128 -14.52 1.37 10.48
C GLU A 128 -13.97 1.26 9.05
N ILE A 129 -13.45 0.09 8.68
CA ILE A 129 -12.94 -0.18 7.33
C ILE A 129 -14.08 -0.15 6.29
N LEU A 130 -15.21 -0.81 6.55
CA LEU A 130 -16.33 -0.88 5.61
C LEU A 130 -16.85 0.50 5.19
N PRO A 131 -17.10 1.47 6.08
CA PRO A 131 -17.42 2.85 5.70
C PRO A 131 -16.39 3.48 4.77
N VAL A 132 -15.08 3.25 5.00
CA VAL A 132 -14.03 3.79 4.10
C VAL A 132 -14.16 3.18 2.71
N LEU A 133 -14.32 1.86 2.59
CA LEU A 133 -14.51 1.20 1.30
C LEU A 133 -15.75 1.71 0.56
N LEU A 134 -16.86 1.92 1.27
CA LEU A 134 -18.10 2.46 0.70
C LEU A 134 -17.94 3.92 0.25
N ILE A 135 -17.27 4.75 1.03
CA ILE A 135 -16.96 6.14 0.66
C ILE A 135 -16.06 6.16 -0.58
N ALA A 136 -14.97 5.40 -0.59
CA ALA A 136 -14.08 5.30 -1.73
C ALA A 136 -14.83 4.85 -3.00
N SER A 137 -15.68 3.82 -2.89
CA SER A 137 -16.53 3.34 -3.99
C SER A 137 -17.50 4.40 -4.50
N LYS A 138 -18.13 5.18 -3.60
CA LYS A 138 -19.05 6.27 -3.95
C LYS A 138 -18.37 7.35 -4.79
N PHE A 139 -17.12 7.64 -4.53
CA PHE A 139 -16.32 8.65 -5.23
C PHE A 139 -15.41 8.07 -6.33
N ASP A 140 -15.57 6.78 -6.63
CA ASP A 140 -14.81 6.04 -7.65
C ASP A 140 -13.29 6.06 -7.40
N ILE A 141 -12.90 6.10 -6.13
CA ILE A 141 -11.49 6.06 -5.70
C ILE A 141 -11.08 4.58 -5.49
N PRO A 142 -10.04 4.11 -6.22
CA PRO A 142 -9.50 2.78 -5.99
C PRO A 142 -8.91 2.63 -4.59
N VAL A 143 -9.18 1.47 -3.96
CA VAL A 143 -8.56 1.11 -2.68
C VAL A 143 -7.48 0.07 -2.93
N ILE A 144 -6.27 0.36 -2.44
CA ILE A 144 -5.08 -0.52 -2.49
C ILE A 144 -4.65 -0.74 -1.03
N PRO A 145 -5.09 -1.81 -0.36
CA PRO A 145 -4.73 -2.04 1.03
C PRO A 145 -3.22 -2.10 1.25
N HIS A 146 -2.74 -1.38 2.27
CA HIS A 146 -1.38 -1.46 2.76
C HIS A 146 -1.14 -2.79 3.48
N ALA A 147 0.03 -3.40 3.29
CA ALA A 147 0.38 -4.70 3.87
C ALA A 147 1.84 -4.78 4.34
N GLY A 148 2.40 -3.68 4.82
CA GLY A 148 3.80 -3.57 5.25
C GLY A 148 4.08 -4.10 6.67
N GLY A 149 3.37 -5.11 7.17
CA GLY A 149 3.57 -5.66 8.51
C GLY A 149 3.24 -7.15 8.62
N VAL A 150 3.64 -7.75 9.74
CA VAL A 150 3.42 -9.17 10.03
C VAL A 150 1.93 -9.50 10.07
N GLY A 151 1.49 -10.47 9.28
CA GLY A 151 0.08 -10.87 9.18
C GLY A 151 -0.81 -9.94 8.34
N LEU A 152 -0.28 -8.81 7.84
CA LEU A 152 -1.08 -7.89 7.04
C LEU A 152 -1.39 -8.45 5.65
N CYS A 153 -0.48 -9.14 4.99
CA CYS A 153 -0.76 -9.82 3.73
C CYS A 153 -1.88 -10.86 3.88
N GLU A 154 -1.85 -11.62 4.98
CA GLU A 154 -2.85 -12.62 5.34
C GLU A 154 -4.24 -12.00 5.53
N TYR A 155 -4.30 -10.82 6.14
CA TYR A 155 -5.56 -10.14 6.43
C TYR A 155 -6.11 -9.34 5.27
N VAL A 156 -5.29 -8.52 4.60
CA VAL A 156 -5.77 -7.58 3.58
C VAL A 156 -6.32 -8.26 2.34
N GLN A 157 -5.90 -9.51 2.02
CA GLN A 157 -6.49 -10.27 0.92
C GLN A 157 -8.00 -10.42 1.08
N HIS A 158 -8.51 -10.62 2.31
CA HIS A 158 -9.95 -10.71 2.59
C HIS A 158 -10.65 -9.37 2.40
N LEU A 159 -10.04 -8.27 2.83
CA LEU A 159 -10.57 -6.92 2.62
C LEU A 159 -10.63 -6.57 1.13
N ASN A 160 -9.60 -6.96 0.38
CA ASN A 160 -9.58 -6.74 -1.06
C ASN A 160 -10.67 -7.56 -1.79
N LEU A 161 -10.92 -8.79 -1.36
CA LEU A 161 -12.03 -9.61 -1.89
C LEU A 161 -13.38 -8.97 -1.61
N ILE A 162 -13.62 -8.50 -0.37
CA ILE A 162 -14.85 -7.78 -0.01
C ILE A 162 -15.00 -6.53 -0.89
N ASN A 163 -13.97 -5.73 -0.99
CA ASN A 163 -13.98 -4.52 -1.82
C ASN A 163 -14.30 -4.87 -3.27
N LYS A 164 -13.55 -5.81 -3.86
CA LYS A 164 -13.63 -6.15 -5.28
C LYS A 164 -14.97 -6.77 -5.69
N PHE A 165 -15.51 -7.69 -4.91
CA PHE A 165 -16.66 -8.49 -5.31
C PHE A 165 -17.98 -8.00 -4.74
N ILE A 166 -17.98 -7.18 -3.68
CA ILE A 166 -19.18 -6.76 -2.98
C ILE A 166 -19.41 -5.25 -3.08
N ILE A 167 -18.35 -4.44 -2.98
CA ILE A 167 -18.47 -2.99 -2.77
C ILE A 167 -18.22 -2.21 -4.05
N THR A 168 -17.06 -2.37 -4.66
CA THR A 168 -16.65 -1.50 -5.78
C THR A 168 -17.02 -2.08 -7.15
N LYS A 169 -17.31 -1.17 -8.10
CA LYS A 169 -17.40 -1.50 -9.52
C LYS A 169 -16.06 -1.28 -10.25
N ASN A 170 -15.06 -0.73 -9.57
CA ASN A 170 -13.75 -0.47 -10.15
C ASN A 170 -13.08 -1.80 -10.56
N SER A 171 -12.49 -1.83 -11.75
CA SER A 171 -11.79 -2.99 -12.26
C SER A 171 -10.45 -3.25 -11.58
N LEU A 172 -9.83 -2.20 -11.01
CA LEU A 172 -8.56 -2.32 -10.31
C LEU A 172 -8.73 -3.15 -9.03
N SER A 173 -7.90 -4.16 -8.90
CA SER A 173 -7.82 -5.02 -7.72
C SER A 173 -6.35 -5.23 -7.39
N LEU A 174 -5.78 -4.28 -6.64
CA LEU A 174 -4.41 -4.32 -6.16
C LEU A 174 -4.42 -4.38 -4.63
N SER A 175 -3.44 -5.08 -4.08
CA SER A 175 -3.04 -5.01 -2.68
C SER A 175 -1.53 -4.95 -2.62
N GLU A 176 -0.99 -4.27 -1.67
CA GLU A 176 0.43 -4.38 -1.38
C GLU A 176 0.78 -5.82 -0.99
N TYR A 177 1.96 -6.25 -1.37
CA TYR A 177 2.57 -7.48 -0.89
C TYR A 177 3.97 -7.17 -0.37
N ALA A 178 4.14 -7.35 0.93
CA ALA A 178 5.43 -7.30 1.60
C ALA A 178 5.56 -8.58 2.42
N GLU A 179 6.33 -9.54 1.92
CA GLU A 179 6.56 -10.80 2.64
C GLU A 179 7.22 -10.51 3.99
N SER A 180 6.54 -10.92 5.06
CA SER A 180 7.02 -10.73 6.43
C SER A 180 6.52 -11.86 7.32
N CYS A 181 7.42 -12.75 7.70
CA CYS A 181 7.15 -13.83 8.66
C CYS A 181 5.97 -14.76 8.29
N SER A 182 5.69 -14.93 7.00
CA SER A 182 4.56 -15.75 6.51
C SER A 182 4.67 -17.21 6.97
N GLU A 183 5.88 -17.71 7.18
CA GLU A 183 6.18 -19.06 7.70
C GLU A 183 5.61 -19.34 9.09
N HIS A 184 5.28 -18.31 9.85
CA HIS A 184 4.71 -18.44 11.20
C HIS A 184 3.18 -18.54 11.23
N PHE A 185 2.50 -18.37 10.09
CA PHE A 185 1.04 -18.46 10.01
C PHE A 185 0.58 -19.86 9.58
N GLU A 186 -0.58 -20.31 10.09
CA GLU A 186 -1.18 -21.59 9.68
C GLU A 186 -1.63 -21.59 8.23
N ASN A 187 -2.18 -20.46 7.78
CA ASN A 187 -2.69 -20.27 6.42
C ASN A 187 -2.12 -18.97 5.83
N PRO A 188 -0.82 -18.94 5.47
CA PRO A 188 -0.19 -17.76 4.92
C PRO A 188 -0.79 -17.33 3.58
N ALA A 189 -0.63 -16.06 3.23
CA ALA A 189 -1.00 -15.57 1.92
C ALA A 189 -0.16 -16.28 0.83
N ILE A 190 -0.83 -16.80 -0.18
CA ILE A 190 -0.18 -17.49 -1.30
C ILE A 190 -0.17 -16.56 -2.50
N ILE A 191 1.01 -16.39 -3.09
CA ILE A 191 1.20 -15.64 -4.32
C ILE A 191 1.47 -16.58 -5.48
N ASN A 192 0.74 -16.40 -6.57
CA ASN A 192 0.96 -17.11 -7.81
C ASN A 192 0.91 -16.13 -8.99
N ASN A 193 1.93 -16.13 -9.80
CA ASN A 193 2.06 -15.28 -10.99
C ASN A 193 1.75 -13.78 -10.68
N GLY A 194 2.36 -13.25 -9.61
CA GLY A 194 2.21 -11.85 -9.18
C GLY A 194 0.84 -11.47 -8.60
N GLY A 195 0.02 -12.46 -8.24
CA GLY A 195 -1.31 -12.23 -7.66
C GLY A 195 -1.58 -13.08 -6.42
N TYR A 196 -2.42 -12.56 -5.53
CA TYR A 196 -2.93 -13.33 -4.38
C TYR A 196 -3.84 -14.46 -4.86
N VAL A 197 -3.58 -15.68 -4.37
CA VAL A 197 -4.50 -16.81 -4.53
C VAL A 197 -5.63 -16.66 -3.51
N THR A 198 -6.87 -16.70 -3.98
CA THR A 198 -8.04 -16.57 -3.10
C THR A 198 -8.02 -17.65 -2.01
N PRO A 199 -8.04 -17.28 -0.72
CA PRO A 199 -8.05 -18.24 0.38
C PRO A 199 -9.37 -19.02 0.38
N THR A 200 -9.29 -20.31 0.65
CA THR A 200 -10.47 -21.21 0.72
C THR A 200 -10.78 -21.67 2.14
N TYR A 201 -9.95 -21.31 3.10
CA TYR A 201 -10.12 -21.65 4.51
C TYR A 201 -11.01 -20.62 5.21
N PRO A 202 -11.82 -21.02 6.20
CA PRO A 202 -12.57 -20.08 7.04
C PRO A 202 -11.65 -19.25 7.92
N GLY A 203 -12.08 -18.04 8.27
CA GLY A 203 -11.33 -17.10 9.12
C GLY A 203 -10.56 -16.05 8.36
N TYR A 204 -9.61 -15.41 9.04
CA TYR A 204 -8.86 -14.25 8.53
C TYR A 204 -7.43 -14.57 8.10
N SER A 205 -7.03 -15.84 8.12
CA SER A 205 -5.69 -16.33 7.79
C SER A 205 -4.56 -15.83 8.71
N VAL A 206 -4.87 -15.14 9.82
CA VAL A 206 -3.88 -14.53 10.74
C VAL A 206 -3.56 -15.40 11.96
N LYS A 207 -3.95 -16.65 11.96
CA LYS A 207 -3.65 -17.56 13.07
C LYS A 207 -2.17 -17.96 13.03
N ILE A 208 -1.43 -17.59 14.07
CA ILE A 208 -0.03 -17.98 14.24
C ILE A 208 0.04 -19.44 14.69
N LYS A 209 1.02 -20.19 14.18
CA LYS A 209 1.29 -21.58 14.56
C LYS A 209 1.64 -21.68 16.04
N ASP A 210 1.10 -22.67 16.74
CA ASP A 210 1.41 -22.92 18.15
C ASP A 210 2.92 -23.16 18.37
N SER A 211 3.61 -23.79 17.41
CA SER A 211 5.06 -23.97 17.45
C SER A 211 5.81 -22.64 17.45
N SER A 212 5.37 -21.68 16.63
CA SER A 212 5.98 -20.36 16.56
C SER A 212 5.73 -19.55 17.83
N ILE A 213 4.52 -19.63 18.40
CA ILE A 213 4.22 -19.00 19.70
C ILE A 213 5.15 -19.60 20.77
N LYS A 214 5.26 -20.92 20.85
CA LYS A 214 6.12 -21.59 21.83
C LYS A 214 7.59 -21.22 21.70
N GLU A 215 8.06 -20.99 20.48
CA GLU A 215 9.46 -20.64 20.21
C GLU A 215 9.74 -19.16 20.47
N PHE A 216 8.87 -18.26 20.00
CA PHE A 216 9.14 -16.82 19.95
C PHE A 216 8.35 -15.98 20.96
N ASP A 217 7.53 -16.57 21.86
CA ASP A 217 6.91 -15.83 22.96
C ASP A 217 7.99 -15.10 23.77
N TYR A 218 7.84 -13.78 23.94
CA TYR A 218 8.84 -12.95 24.58
C TYR A 218 9.17 -13.36 26.02
N ASN A 219 8.17 -13.81 26.78
CA ASN A 219 8.35 -14.14 28.19
C ASN A 219 8.85 -15.60 28.39
N ASN A 220 8.40 -16.52 27.55
CA ASN A 220 8.57 -17.96 27.79
C ASN A 220 9.13 -18.70 26.57
N GLY A 221 9.39 -18.01 25.46
CA GLY A 221 9.85 -18.63 24.22
C GLY A 221 11.27 -19.17 24.33
N THR A 222 11.49 -20.32 23.71
CA THR A 222 12.80 -21.00 23.73
C THR A 222 13.87 -20.26 22.91
N TYR A 223 13.48 -19.36 22.02
CA TYR A 223 14.42 -18.57 21.21
C TYR A 223 15.23 -17.57 22.05
N TRP A 224 14.65 -17.06 23.14
CA TRP A 224 15.25 -16.00 23.97
C TRP A 224 16.07 -16.53 25.17
N ASN A 225 16.08 -17.84 25.42
CA ASN A 225 16.72 -18.50 26.55
C ASN A 225 17.97 -19.28 26.14
#